data_094f5fbf321edf0e967cfbdee8c76c22
#
_entry.id   094f5fbf321edf0e967cfbdee8c76c22
#
_cell.length_a   1.000
_cell.length_b   1.000
_cell.length_c   1.000
_cell.angle_alpha   90.00
_cell.angle_beta   90.00
_cell.angle_gamma   90.00
#
_symmetry.space_group_name_H-M   'P 1'
#
loop_
_entity.id
_entity.type
_entity.pdbx_description
1 polymer ?
#
loop_
_entity_poly.entity_id
_entity_poly.type
_entity_poly.pdbx_seq_one_letter_code
_entity_poly.pdbx_strand_id
1 'polypeptide(L)'
;FARAIAQGSRVLDGMFEYRDAHASVTDTLDAAIVAGTTTTGLDELLNERGFEAPEGDDSATVGSRAAFEAIKDLIGAAVISGGDDLARQRVLNWPTMVSGTEAFLLYDTYGFPPELVREDALDRYMESTGESAPGLAGNGEVDLLLDREGFEDQMEAQRERGRASGNAFRGDVAARRVYESLGIDDTPFRGYETLTVDTQIVGIIKDGDSTPEAGEGDEIEIILHETPFYAERGGQIGDAGNLMADGVEVEITDTQNPYSHVNVHSAVVSSGTIHVGDAVTATVNEERRERIRRNHTATHLVHSALRQVLGSHVRQTGSLVAPDRLRFDFTHVAQMTPDEIRQVQDIVNDKIRE
;
A
#
# COMPACT_ATOMS: atom_id res chain seq x y z
N PHE A 1 16.52 5.66 -9.73
CA PHE A 1 15.19 5.82 -9.11
C PHE A 1 14.23 6.55 -10.06
N ALA A 2 14.42 7.86 -10.37
CA ALA A 2 13.50 8.64 -11.24
C ALA A 2 13.21 7.99 -12.60
N ARG A 3 14.22 7.32 -13.22
CA ARG A 3 14.04 6.60 -14.48
C ARG A 3 13.15 5.36 -14.31
N ALA A 4 13.29 4.63 -13.21
CA ALA A 4 12.49 3.44 -12.92
C ALA A 4 11.01 3.83 -12.68
N ILE A 5 10.76 4.88 -11.90
CA ILE A 5 9.40 5.42 -11.67
C ILE A 5 8.76 5.90 -12.99
N ALA A 6 9.50 6.62 -13.83
CA ALA A 6 8.98 7.06 -15.14
C ALA A 6 8.68 5.88 -16.08
N GLN A 7 9.38 4.76 -15.94
CA GLN A 7 9.05 3.53 -16.66
C GLN A 7 7.81 2.87 -16.09
N GLY A 8 7.71 2.75 -14.75
CA GLY A 8 6.53 2.23 -14.06
C GLY A 8 5.24 2.99 -14.40
N SER A 9 5.30 4.32 -14.45
CA SER A 9 4.16 5.14 -14.88
C SER A 9 3.71 4.81 -16.31
N ARG A 10 4.63 4.63 -17.25
CA ARG A 10 4.27 4.23 -18.62
C ARG A 10 3.72 2.81 -18.72
N VAL A 11 4.18 1.91 -17.85
CA VAL A 11 3.61 0.55 -17.74
C VAL A 11 2.18 0.65 -17.25
N LEU A 12 1.92 1.46 -16.22
CA LEU A 12 0.58 1.70 -15.69
C LEU A 12 -0.34 2.36 -16.73
N ASP A 13 0.17 3.32 -17.50
CA ASP A 13 -0.57 3.93 -18.62
C ASP A 13 -1.00 2.86 -19.65
N GLY A 14 -0.09 1.96 -20.04
CA GLY A 14 -0.40 0.86 -20.95
C GLY A 14 -1.43 -0.12 -20.40
N MET A 15 -1.42 -0.39 -19.09
CA MET A 15 -2.46 -1.21 -18.43
C MET A 15 -3.85 -0.59 -18.61
N PHE A 16 -3.98 0.72 -18.38
CA PHE A 16 -5.25 1.41 -18.51
C PHE A 16 -5.69 1.60 -19.96
N GLU A 17 -4.78 1.89 -20.89
CA GLU A 17 -5.09 1.95 -22.32
C GLU A 17 -5.66 0.61 -22.83
N TYR A 18 -5.10 -0.51 -22.38
CA TYR A 18 -5.63 -1.83 -22.71
C TYR A 18 -7.03 -2.05 -22.15
N ARG A 19 -7.28 -1.64 -20.91
CA ARG A 19 -8.60 -1.75 -20.25
C ARG A 19 -9.65 -0.89 -20.93
N ASP A 20 -9.31 0.33 -21.31
CA ASP A 20 -10.21 1.24 -22.02
C ASP A 20 -10.64 0.66 -23.37
N ALA A 21 -9.72 -0.01 -24.06
CA ALA A 21 -10.02 -0.68 -25.33
C ALA A 21 -10.92 -1.93 -25.15
N HIS A 22 -10.95 -2.53 -23.95
CA HIS A 22 -11.64 -3.79 -23.63
C HIS A 22 -12.65 -3.64 -22.48
N ALA A 23 -13.26 -2.48 -22.30
CA ALA A 23 -14.18 -2.18 -21.19
C ALA A 23 -15.41 -3.12 -21.12
N SER A 24 -15.82 -3.73 -22.24
CA SER A 24 -16.96 -4.68 -22.30
C SER A 24 -16.56 -6.11 -21.90
N VAL A 25 -16.07 -6.27 -20.67
CA VAL A 25 -15.62 -7.57 -20.15
C VAL A 25 -16.78 -8.47 -19.65
N THR A 26 -17.93 -7.89 -19.35
CA THR A 26 -19.10 -8.58 -18.76
C THR A 26 -19.61 -9.71 -19.65
N ASP A 27 -19.77 -9.46 -20.95
CA ASP A 27 -20.25 -10.45 -21.91
C ASP A 27 -19.29 -11.63 -22.05
N THR A 28 -17.99 -11.36 -21.90
CA THR A 28 -16.94 -12.39 -21.95
C THR A 28 -16.99 -13.26 -20.69
N LEU A 29 -17.18 -12.66 -19.52
CA LEU A 29 -17.33 -13.39 -18.26
C LEU A 29 -18.56 -14.31 -18.29
N ASP A 30 -19.72 -13.79 -18.70
CA ASP A 30 -20.95 -14.57 -18.75
C ASP A 30 -20.83 -15.73 -19.76
N ALA A 31 -20.19 -15.51 -20.89
CA ALA A 31 -19.91 -16.58 -21.86
C ALA A 31 -19.00 -17.65 -21.28
N ALA A 32 -17.93 -17.27 -20.55
CA ALA A 32 -16.99 -18.21 -19.93
C ALA A 32 -17.67 -19.07 -18.86
N ILE A 33 -18.49 -18.47 -18.01
CA ILE A 33 -19.25 -19.19 -16.95
C ILE A 33 -20.28 -20.16 -17.57
N VAL A 34 -21.06 -19.71 -18.56
CA VAL A 34 -22.08 -20.53 -19.22
C VAL A 34 -21.45 -21.71 -19.97
N ALA A 35 -20.32 -21.52 -20.63
CA ALA A 35 -19.60 -22.55 -21.33
C ALA A 35 -18.93 -23.59 -20.43
N GLY A 36 -18.78 -23.29 -19.11
CA GLY A 36 -17.97 -24.11 -18.20
C GLY A 36 -16.53 -24.23 -18.68
N THR A 37 -15.97 -23.15 -19.22
CA THR A 37 -14.71 -23.13 -19.96
C THR A 37 -13.56 -23.57 -19.05
N THR A 38 -12.77 -24.54 -19.51
CA THR A 38 -11.52 -24.91 -18.82
C THR A 38 -10.44 -23.84 -19.08
N THR A 39 -9.41 -23.82 -18.26
CA THR A 39 -8.28 -22.87 -18.41
C THR A 39 -7.71 -22.87 -19.85
N THR A 40 -7.70 -24.01 -20.52
CA THR A 40 -7.19 -24.14 -21.90
C THR A 40 -8.15 -23.53 -22.94
N GLY A 41 -9.44 -23.56 -22.70
CA GLY A 41 -10.46 -22.96 -23.60
C GLY A 41 -10.65 -21.47 -23.37
N LEU A 42 -10.09 -20.92 -22.29
CA LEU A 42 -10.20 -19.49 -21.96
C LEU A 42 -9.42 -18.61 -22.93
N ASP A 43 -8.24 -19.06 -23.36
CA ASP A 43 -7.42 -18.32 -24.36
C ASP A 43 -8.15 -18.20 -25.71
N GLU A 44 -8.78 -19.28 -26.17
CA GLU A 44 -9.57 -19.26 -27.40
C GLU A 44 -10.77 -18.31 -27.27
N LEU A 45 -11.49 -18.36 -26.15
CA LEU A 45 -12.63 -17.49 -25.89
C LEU A 45 -12.23 -16.01 -25.82
N LEU A 46 -11.12 -15.68 -25.14
CA LEU A 46 -10.60 -14.32 -25.04
C LEU A 46 -10.22 -13.78 -26.43
N ASN A 47 -9.50 -14.58 -27.22
CA ASN A 47 -9.12 -14.20 -28.59
C ASN A 47 -10.36 -13.98 -29.50
N GLU A 48 -11.37 -14.85 -29.43
CA GLU A 48 -12.64 -14.67 -30.16
C GLU A 48 -13.37 -13.39 -29.77
N ARG A 49 -13.17 -12.89 -28.57
CA ARG A 49 -13.75 -11.65 -28.03
C ARG A 49 -12.86 -10.43 -28.21
N GLY A 50 -11.73 -10.58 -28.91
CA GLY A 50 -10.79 -9.49 -29.22
C GLY A 50 -9.81 -9.15 -28.11
N PHE A 51 -9.72 -9.99 -27.07
CA PHE A 51 -8.66 -9.88 -26.05
C PHE A 51 -7.43 -10.63 -26.55
N GLU A 52 -6.44 -9.90 -27.01
CA GLU A 52 -5.17 -10.46 -27.50
C GLU A 52 -3.99 -9.97 -26.63
N ALA A 53 -3.05 -10.87 -26.38
CA ALA A 53 -1.81 -10.51 -25.67
C ALA A 53 -0.95 -9.62 -26.57
N PRO A 54 -0.67 -8.37 -26.18
CA PRO A 54 0.19 -7.47 -26.99
C PRO A 54 1.62 -7.97 -27.10
N GLU A 55 2.23 -7.84 -28.27
CA GLU A 55 3.62 -8.18 -28.53
C GLU A 55 4.50 -6.93 -28.52
N GLY A 56 5.64 -6.99 -27.86
CA GLY A 56 6.63 -5.91 -27.76
C GLY A 56 7.28 -5.82 -26.38
N ASP A 57 8.32 -5.01 -26.25
CA ASP A 57 9.11 -4.87 -25.03
C ASP A 57 9.18 -3.42 -24.51
N ASP A 58 8.47 -2.48 -25.15
CA ASP A 58 8.34 -1.14 -24.61
C ASP A 58 7.43 -1.10 -23.37
N SER A 59 7.56 -0.05 -22.55
CA SER A 59 6.87 0.02 -21.26
C SER A 59 5.34 -0.02 -21.36
N ALA A 60 4.74 0.58 -22.40
CA ALA A 60 3.28 0.58 -22.58
C ALA A 60 2.79 -0.83 -22.98
N THR A 61 3.49 -1.49 -23.90
CA THR A 61 3.17 -2.88 -24.31
C THR A 61 3.32 -3.87 -23.16
N VAL A 62 4.33 -3.70 -22.29
CA VAL A 62 4.48 -4.50 -21.05
C VAL A 62 3.26 -4.29 -20.14
N GLY A 63 2.80 -3.05 -19.98
CA GLY A 63 1.60 -2.73 -19.21
C GLY A 63 0.34 -3.36 -19.79
N SER A 64 0.12 -3.23 -21.08
CA SER A 64 -1.03 -3.82 -21.79
C SER A 64 -1.05 -5.35 -21.67
N ARG A 65 0.12 -6.00 -21.76
CA ARG A 65 0.25 -7.45 -21.55
C ARG A 65 -0.09 -7.84 -20.11
N ALA A 66 0.35 -7.07 -19.12
CA ALA A 66 0.02 -7.32 -17.72
C ALA A 66 -1.50 -7.21 -17.48
N ALA A 67 -2.17 -6.23 -18.09
CA ALA A 67 -3.63 -6.09 -18.02
C ALA A 67 -4.37 -7.26 -18.69
N PHE A 68 -3.85 -7.78 -19.81
CA PHE A 68 -4.38 -8.99 -20.45
C PHE A 68 -4.28 -10.21 -19.54
N GLU A 69 -3.11 -10.46 -18.94
CA GLU A 69 -2.93 -11.59 -18.02
C GLU A 69 -3.83 -11.43 -16.77
N ALA A 70 -3.94 -10.22 -16.23
CA ALA A 70 -4.80 -9.95 -15.08
C ALA A 70 -6.27 -10.27 -15.35
N ILE A 71 -6.85 -9.87 -16.49
CA ILE A 71 -8.23 -10.18 -16.80
C ILE A 71 -8.44 -11.67 -17.06
N LYS A 72 -7.47 -12.32 -17.68
CA LYS A 72 -7.49 -13.76 -17.89
C LYS A 72 -7.56 -14.53 -16.56
N ASP A 73 -6.71 -14.16 -15.60
CA ASP A 73 -6.68 -14.75 -14.26
C ASP A 73 -8.00 -14.51 -13.51
N LEU A 74 -8.54 -13.29 -13.56
CA LEU A 74 -9.80 -12.94 -12.91
C LEU A 74 -10.98 -13.72 -13.48
N ILE A 75 -11.09 -13.83 -14.80
CA ILE A 75 -12.15 -14.64 -15.44
C ILE A 75 -11.95 -16.12 -15.10
N GLY A 76 -10.71 -16.62 -15.12
CA GLY A 76 -10.39 -17.99 -14.73
C GLY A 76 -10.82 -18.31 -13.30
N ALA A 77 -10.53 -17.43 -12.35
CA ALA A 77 -10.95 -17.56 -10.96
C ALA A 77 -12.47 -17.55 -10.80
N ALA A 78 -13.16 -16.66 -11.53
CA ALA A 78 -14.62 -16.59 -11.52
C ALA A 78 -15.28 -17.84 -12.10
N VAL A 79 -14.70 -18.45 -13.14
CA VAL A 79 -15.18 -19.72 -13.70
C VAL A 79 -14.98 -20.87 -12.70
N ILE A 80 -13.80 -20.96 -12.07
CA ILE A 80 -13.49 -22.02 -11.09
C ILE A 80 -14.41 -21.94 -9.87
N SER A 81 -14.72 -20.74 -9.39
CA SER A 81 -15.65 -20.53 -8.26
C SER A 81 -17.12 -20.75 -8.61
N GLY A 82 -17.44 -21.08 -9.86
CA GLY A 82 -18.82 -21.19 -10.33
C GLY A 82 -19.52 -19.82 -10.45
N GLY A 83 -18.75 -18.74 -10.54
CA GLY A 83 -19.26 -17.39 -10.68
C GLY A 83 -19.78 -16.80 -9.37
N ASP A 84 -19.11 -17.06 -8.23
CA ASP A 84 -19.47 -16.43 -6.96
C ASP A 84 -19.45 -14.89 -7.05
N ASP A 85 -20.20 -14.24 -6.16
CA ASP A 85 -20.42 -12.79 -6.22
C ASP A 85 -19.13 -11.98 -6.12
N LEU A 86 -18.15 -12.41 -5.32
CA LEU A 86 -16.89 -11.70 -5.14
C LEU A 86 -16.00 -11.81 -6.39
N ALA A 87 -15.88 -13.02 -6.95
CA ALA A 87 -15.09 -13.23 -8.17
C ALA A 87 -15.69 -12.47 -9.36
N ARG A 88 -17.03 -12.46 -9.50
CA ARG A 88 -17.74 -11.63 -10.50
C ARG A 88 -17.48 -10.15 -10.30
N GLN A 89 -17.54 -9.66 -9.07
CA GLN A 89 -17.29 -8.26 -8.75
C GLN A 89 -15.86 -7.82 -9.14
N ARG A 90 -14.86 -8.66 -8.90
CA ARG A 90 -13.47 -8.39 -9.30
C ARG A 90 -13.33 -8.23 -10.81
N VAL A 91 -13.98 -9.09 -11.60
CA VAL A 91 -13.99 -8.96 -13.07
C VAL A 91 -14.72 -7.69 -13.52
N LEU A 92 -15.86 -7.37 -12.92
CA LEU A 92 -16.64 -6.17 -13.26
C LEU A 92 -15.90 -4.88 -12.91
N ASN A 93 -15.07 -4.89 -11.88
CA ASN A 93 -14.27 -3.75 -11.46
C ASN A 93 -12.94 -3.65 -12.23
N TRP A 94 -12.55 -4.66 -12.98
CA TRP A 94 -11.27 -4.67 -13.70
C TRP A 94 -10.99 -3.41 -14.55
N PRO A 95 -11.96 -2.75 -15.20
CA PRO A 95 -11.67 -1.53 -15.96
C PRO A 95 -11.03 -0.41 -15.13
N THR A 96 -11.31 -0.37 -13.83
CA THR A 96 -10.81 0.68 -12.92
C THR A 96 -9.88 0.15 -11.82
N MET A 97 -9.88 -1.15 -11.55
CA MET A 97 -9.10 -1.79 -10.49
C MET A 97 -7.79 -2.35 -11.03
N VAL A 98 -6.68 -2.01 -10.40
CA VAL A 98 -5.38 -2.65 -10.66
C VAL A 98 -5.29 -3.93 -9.82
N SER A 99 -5.04 -5.06 -10.49
CA SER A 99 -4.91 -6.37 -9.82
C SER A 99 -3.64 -6.45 -8.98
N GLY A 100 -3.62 -7.39 -8.03
CA GLY A 100 -2.45 -7.64 -7.21
C GLY A 100 -1.19 -8.00 -8.01
N THR A 101 -1.34 -8.78 -9.08
CA THR A 101 -0.24 -9.15 -9.99
C THR A 101 0.33 -7.94 -10.73
N GLU A 102 -0.52 -7.06 -11.23
CA GLU A 102 -0.09 -5.81 -11.90
C GLU A 102 0.60 -4.85 -10.93
N ALA A 103 0.03 -4.67 -9.75
CA ALA A 103 0.64 -3.84 -8.70
C ALA A 103 2.00 -4.41 -8.26
N PHE A 104 2.10 -5.74 -8.16
CA PHE A 104 3.35 -6.42 -7.86
C PHE A 104 4.41 -6.22 -8.96
N LEU A 105 4.04 -6.35 -10.24
CA LEU A 105 4.94 -6.07 -11.36
C LEU A 105 5.50 -4.64 -11.29
N LEU A 106 4.64 -3.66 -11.01
CA LEU A 106 5.03 -2.26 -10.88
C LEU A 106 5.98 -2.04 -9.70
N TYR A 107 5.72 -2.69 -8.58
CA TYR A 107 6.54 -2.60 -7.38
C TYR A 107 7.90 -3.30 -7.56
N ASP A 108 7.90 -4.57 -7.95
CA ASP A 108 9.09 -5.41 -8.02
C ASP A 108 10.06 -4.97 -9.13
N THR A 109 9.53 -4.67 -10.31
CA THR A 109 10.36 -4.35 -11.48
C THR A 109 10.72 -2.87 -11.57
N TYR A 110 9.81 -1.99 -11.18
CA TYR A 110 9.96 -0.54 -11.38
C TYR A 110 10.08 0.24 -10.07
N GLY A 111 9.93 -0.40 -8.91
CA GLY A 111 9.93 0.27 -7.61
C GLY A 111 8.76 1.24 -7.44
N PHE A 112 7.61 0.97 -8.09
CA PHE A 112 6.42 1.81 -8.08
C PHE A 112 5.50 1.37 -6.93
N PRO A 113 5.39 2.15 -5.83
CA PRO A 113 4.66 1.71 -4.65
C PRO A 113 3.16 1.50 -4.91
N PRO A 114 2.52 0.51 -4.23
CA PRO A 114 1.09 0.23 -4.38
C PRO A 114 0.19 1.45 -4.09
N GLU A 115 0.61 2.30 -3.18
CA GLU A 115 -0.09 3.53 -2.83
C GLU A 115 -0.16 4.51 -4.02
N LEU A 116 0.92 4.61 -4.80
CA LEU A 116 0.94 5.43 -6.02
C LEU A 116 0.09 4.79 -7.13
N VAL A 117 0.09 3.46 -7.23
CA VAL A 117 -0.79 2.73 -8.16
C VAL A 117 -2.25 3.06 -7.86
N ARG A 118 -2.63 3.01 -6.57
CA ARG A 118 -3.99 3.32 -6.12
C ARG A 118 -4.38 4.78 -6.36
N GLU A 119 -3.48 5.72 -6.13
CA GLU A 119 -3.70 7.15 -6.39
C GLU A 119 -3.96 7.40 -7.89
N ASP A 120 -3.15 6.82 -8.76
CA ASP A 120 -3.31 6.94 -10.21
C ASP A 120 -4.61 6.29 -10.69
N ALA A 121 -4.98 5.13 -10.16
CA ALA A 121 -6.26 4.47 -10.45
C ALA A 121 -7.46 5.34 -9.99
N LEU A 122 -7.37 5.98 -8.82
CA LEU A 122 -8.39 6.91 -8.32
C LEU A 122 -8.56 8.12 -9.23
N ASP A 123 -7.45 8.75 -9.64
CA ASP A 123 -7.48 9.88 -10.54
C ASP A 123 -8.20 9.54 -11.86
N ARG A 124 -7.89 8.37 -12.45
CA ARG A 124 -8.53 7.90 -13.69
C ARG A 124 -10.00 7.56 -13.49
N TYR A 125 -10.36 6.96 -12.35
CA TYR A 125 -11.74 6.73 -11.99
C TYR A 125 -12.52 8.05 -11.91
N MET A 126 -11.98 9.06 -11.22
CA MET A 126 -12.59 10.38 -11.11
C MET A 126 -12.73 11.08 -12.48
N GLU A 127 -11.72 10.98 -13.34
CA GLU A 127 -11.75 11.53 -14.70
C GLU A 127 -12.83 10.86 -15.58
N SER A 128 -13.01 9.53 -15.44
CA SER A 128 -13.94 8.75 -16.26
C SER A 128 -15.40 8.83 -15.80
N THR A 129 -15.64 8.90 -14.48
CA THR A 129 -17.00 8.83 -13.90
C THR A 129 -17.53 10.20 -13.44
N GLY A 130 -16.64 11.14 -13.15
CA GLY A 130 -16.98 12.42 -12.50
C GLY A 130 -17.30 12.27 -11.00
N GLU A 131 -17.12 11.09 -10.42
CA GLU A 131 -17.34 10.81 -9.00
C GLU A 131 -16.05 10.97 -8.19
N SER A 132 -16.13 11.44 -6.94
CA SER A 132 -14.97 11.76 -6.11
C SER A 132 -14.32 10.54 -5.45
N ALA A 133 -14.99 9.39 -5.39
CA ALA A 133 -14.43 8.09 -5.02
C ALA A 133 -15.38 6.96 -5.44
N PRO A 134 -14.88 5.77 -5.80
CA PRO A 134 -15.74 4.61 -5.95
C PRO A 134 -16.34 4.26 -4.59
N GLY A 135 -17.62 3.91 -4.57
CA GLY A 135 -18.24 3.34 -3.38
C GLY A 135 -17.46 2.09 -2.96
N LEU A 136 -17.15 1.95 -1.67
CA LEU A 136 -16.56 0.72 -1.16
C LEU A 136 -17.59 -0.41 -1.31
N ALA A 137 -17.24 -1.48 -2.01
CA ALA A 137 -18.09 -2.66 -2.12
C ALA A 137 -17.98 -3.47 -0.83
N GLY A 138 -19.10 -4.01 -0.35
CA GLY A 138 -19.14 -4.93 0.80
C GLY A 138 -18.57 -4.33 2.08
N ASN A 139 -19.37 -3.76 2.94
CA ASN A 139 -19.03 -3.30 4.32
C ASN A 139 -17.71 -2.52 4.49
N GLY A 140 -17.12 -1.97 3.41
CA GLY A 140 -15.85 -1.23 3.48
C GLY A 140 -14.59 -2.10 3.38
N GLU A 141 -14.71 -3.38 3.09
CA GLU A 141 -13.59 -4.33 3.10
C GLU A 141 -12.85 -4.48 1.75
N VAL A 142 -13.45 -4.08 0.62
CA VAL A 142 -12.84 -4.26 -0.71
C VAL A 142 -12.45 -2.91 -1.31
N ASP A 143 -11.16 -2.71 -1.55
CA ASP A 143 -10.65 -1.57 -2.33
C ASP A 143 -10.94 -1.82 -3.82
N LEU A 144 -11.82 -1.00 -4.42
CA LEU A 144 -12.22 -1.14 -5.82
C LEU A 144 -11.21 -0.56 -6.82
N LEU A 145 -10.09 -0.03 -6.33
CA LEU A 145 -9.03 0.57 -7.16
C LEU A 145 -7.76 -0.28 -7.18
N LEU A 146 -7.52 -1.05 -6.13
CA LEU A 146 -6.32 -1.87 -5.98
C LEU A 146 -6.65 -3.19 -5.26
N ASP A 147 -6.35 -4.31 -5.87
CA ASP A 147 -6.39 -5.63 -5.24
C ASP A 147 -5.18 -5.80 -4.30
N ARG A 148 -5.33 -5.28 -3.09
CA ARG A 148 -4.27 -5.28 -2.07
C ARG A 148 -3.96 -6.69 -1.58
N GLU A 149 -4.97 -7.53 -1.39
CA GLU A 149 -4.80 -8.92 -0.97
C GLU A 149 -3.97 -9.70 -1.99
N GLY A 150 -4.32 -9.62 -3.28
CA GLY A 150 -3.55 -10.26 -4.34
C GLY A 150 -2.12 -9.70 -4.47
N PHE A 151 -1.89 -8.41 -4.18
CA PHE A 151 -0.54 -7.85 -4.11
C PHE A 151 0.28 -8.47 -2.97
N GLU A 152 -0.30 -8.62 -1.78
CA GLU A 152 0.35 -9.22 -0.62
C GLU A 152 0.67 -10.70 -0.86
N ASP A 153 -0.22 -11.44 -1.51
CA ASP A 153 0.02 -12.82 -1.93
C ASP A 153 1.22 -12.95 -2.89
N GLN A 154 1.34 -12.05 -3.88
CA GLN A 154 2.49 -12.02 -4.80
C GLN A 154 3.80 -11.67 -4.07
N MET A 155 3.74 -10.74 -3.13
CA MET A 155 4.89 -10.40 -2.27
C MET A 155 5.32 -11.60 -1.43
N GLU A 156 4.38 -12.36 -0.88
CA GLU A 156 4.71 -13.57 -0.10
C GLU A 156 5.30 -14.66 -1.00
N ALA A 157 4.73 -14.93 -2.16
CA ALA A 157 5.27 -15.87 -3.13
C ALA A 157 6.68 -15.48 -3.61
N GLN A 158 6.98 -14.18 -3.77
CA GLN A 158 8.33 -13.70 -4.08
C GLN A 158 9.30 -13.98 -2.93
N ARG A 159 8.86 -13.70 -1.69
CA ARG A 159 9.65 -13.96 -0.48
C ARG A 159 9.97 -15.44 -0.34
N GLU A 160 9.01 -16.33 -0.62
CA GLU A 160 9.22 -17.77 -0.61
C GLU A 160 10.23 -18.22 -1.67
N ARG A 161 10.12 -17.68 -2.89
CA ARG A 161 11.10 -17.94 -3.98
C ARG A 161 12.51 -17.44 -3.60
N GLY A 162 12.60 -16.27 -2.97
CA GLY A 162 13.86 -15.73 -2.44
C GLY A 162 14.48 -16.62 -1.36
N ARG A 163 13.67 -17.20 -0.48
CA ARG A 163 14.11 -18.19 0.53
C ARG A 163 14.66 -19.45 -0.12
N ALA A 164 13.97 -19.97 -1.15
CA ALA A 164 14.39 -21.20 -1.85
C ALA A 164 15.68 -21.04 -2.64
N SER A 165 15.96 -19.82 -3.16
CA SER A 165 17.17 -19.53 -3.97
C SER A 165 18.42 -19.23 -3.13
N GLY A 166 18.35 -19.19 -1.80
CA GLY A 166 19.50 -18.97 -0.91
C GLY A 166 20.13 -17.56 -1.00
N ASN A 167 19.53 -16.63 -1.73
CA ASN A 167 20.06 -15.31 -2.03
C ASN A 167 19.47 -14.19 -1.11
N ALA A 168 18.91 -14.56 0.03
CA ALA A 168 18.37 -13.60 0.98
C ALA A 168 19.49 -12.77 1.63
N PHE A 169 19.33 -11.48 1.60
CA PHE A 169 20.16 -10.51 2.34
C PHE A 169 20.16 -10.92 3.83
N ARG A 170 21.33 -11.32 4.35
CA ARG A 170 21.45 -12.01 5.66
C ARG A 170 20.91 -11.24 6.87
N GLY A 171 20.69 -9.93 6.79
CA GLY A 171 20.16 -9.10 7.86
C GLY A 171 18.62 -9.20 8.02
N ASP A 172 17.87 -9.09 6.93
CA ASP A 172 16.40 -9.09 6.93
C ASP A 172 15.80 -10.47 7.31
N VAL A 173 16.47 -11.56 6.91
CA VAL A 173 15.99 -12.94 7.18
C VAL A 173 16.11 -13.30 8.64
N ALA A 174 17.16 -12.84 9.34
CA ALA A 174 17.32 -13.11 10.76
C ALA A 174 16.27 -12.38 11.60
N ALA A 175 16.05 -11.09 11.33
CA ALA A 175 15.03 -10.30 12.01
C ALA A 175 13.62 -10.86 11.78
N ARG A 176 13.30 -11.22 10.54
CA ARG A 176 12.00 -11.80 10.19
C ARG A 176 11.72 -13.14 10.91
N ARG A 177 12.72 -14.02 11.05
CA ARG A 177 12.58 -15.28 11.78
C ARG A 177 12.21 -15.08 13.24
N VAL A 178 12.67 -14.00 13.85
CA VAL A 178 12.32 -13.68 15.23
C VAL A 178 10.83 -13.34 15.32
N TYR A 179 10.30 -12.48 14.43
CA TYR A 179 8.87 -12.15 14.40
C TYR A 179 8.00 -13.39 14.11
N GLU A 180 8.37 -14.21 13.12
CA GLU A 180 7.69 -15.47 12.80
C GLU A 180 7.67 -16.44 14.00
N SER A 181 8.75 -16.50 14.77
CA SER A 181 8.86 -17.40 15.93
C SER A 181 7.94 -17.02 17.09
N LEU A 182 7.47 -15.77 17.13
CA LEU A 182 6.53 -15.28 18.13
C LEU A 182 5.10 -15.79 17.87
N GLY A 183 4.79 -16.27 16.66
CA GLY A 183 3.46 -16.79 16.29
C GLY A 183 2.36 -15.72 16.33
N ILE A 184 2.73 -14.46 16.04
CA ILE A 184 1.81 -13.33 16.00
C ILE A 184 1.45 -13.08 14.54
N ASP A 185 0.17 -13.23 14.20
CA ASP A 185 -0.31 -13.12 12.81
C ASP A 185 -0.73 -11.69 12.44
N ASP A 186 -1.24 -10.91 13.41
CA ASP A 186 -1.79 -9.58 13.18
C ASP A 186 -1.67 -8.69 14.43
N THR A 187 -1.56 -7.38 14.20
CA THR A 187 -1.64 -6.34 15.24
C THR A 187 -2.67 -5.29 14.79
N PRO A 188 -3.95 -5.39 15.19
CA PRO A 188 -5.01 -4.48 14.78
C PRO A 188 -4.66 -3.02 15.10
N PHE A 189 -4.79 -2.15 14.11
CA PHE A 189 -4.58 -0.71 14.26
C PHE A 189 -5.87 0.00 14.67
N ARG A 190 -5.84 0.71 15.82
CA ARG A 190 -6.97 1.46 16.39
C ARG A 190 -6.82 2.98 16.28
N GLY A 191 -5.70 3.45 15.72
CA GLY A 191 -5.33 4.86 15.74
C GLY A 191 -6.18 5.80 14.88
N TYR A 192 -7.16 5.28 14.13
CA TYR A 192 -8.19 6.10 13.48
C TYR A 192 -9.32 6.48 14.46
N GLU A 193 -9.53 5.68 15.50
CA GLU A 193 -10.64 5.84 16.45
C GLU A 193 -10.19 6.53 17.72
N THR A 194 -8.98 6.22 18.19
CA THR A 194 -8.45 6.71 19.48
C THR A 194 -6.94 6.88 19.45
N LEU A 195 -6.44 7.79 20.28
CA LEU A 195 -5.01 7.97 20.52
C LEU A 195 -4.49 7.15 21.71
N THR A 196 -5.38 6.51 22.46
CA THR A 196 -5.03 5.71 23.64
C THR A 196 -5.77 4.38 23.61
N VAL A 197 -5.04 3.29 23.85
CA VAL A 197 -5.59 1.93 23.87
C VAL A 197 -5.00 1.18 25.06
N ASP A 198 -5.86 0.55 25.87
CA ASP A 198 -5.43 -0.44 26.84
C ASP A 198 -5.20 -1.78 26.12
N THR A 199 -3.98 -2.27 26.15
CA THR A 199 -3.54 -3.42 25.36
C THR A 199 -2.58 -4.32 26.16
N GLN A 200 -2.05 -5.34 25.53
CA GLN A 200 -1.10 -6.28 26.14
C GLN A 200 0.16 -6.39 25.29
N ILE A 201 1.32 -6.53 25.95
CA ILE A 201 2.59 -6.85 25.29
C ILE A 201 2.56 -8.33 24.90
N VAL A 202 2.64 -8.62 23.59
CA VAL A 202 2.65 -9.99 23.06
C VAL A 202 4.02 -10.46 22.59
N GLY A 203 4.97 -9.53 22.44
CA GLY A 203 6.36 -9.84 22.10
C GLY A 203 7.32 -8.73 22.50
N ILE A 204 8.53 -9.12 22.91
CA ILE A 204 9.66 -8.24 23.18
C ILE A 204 10.86 -8.80 22.44
N ILE A 205 11.58 -7.94 21.70
CA ILE A 205 12.80 -8.29 20.97
C ILE A 205 13.91 -7.36 21.44
N LYS A 206 15.05 -7.92 21.82
CA LYS A 206 16.24 -7.19 22.23
C LYS A 206 17.46 -7.77 21.52
N ASP A 207 18.28 -6.92 20.94
CA ASP A 207 19.49 -7.30 20.19
C ASP A 207 19.21 -8.32 19.05
N GLY A 208 17.99 -8.33 18.51
CA GLY A 208 17.55 -9.21 17.44
C GLY A 208 17.06 -10.59 17.91
N ASP A 209 16.93 -10.81 19.21
CA ASP A 209 16.41 -12.05 19.78
C ASP A 209 15.15 -11.79 20.63
N SER A 210 14.20 -12.74 20.61
CA SER A 210 13.02 -12.69 21.47
C SER A 210 13.42 -12.87 22.94
N THR A 211 12.89 -12.01 23.81
CA THR A 211 13.11 -12.07 25.26
C THR A 211 11.79 -12.01 26.03
N PRO A 212 11.68 -12.67 27.20
CA PRO A 212 10.48 -12.57 28.03
C PRO A 212 10.34 -11.25 28.77
N GLU A 213 11.46 -10.49 28.97
CA GLU A 213 11.47 -9.26 29.76
C GLU A 213 12.52 -8.26 29.27
N ALA A 214 12.33 -6.97 29.62
CA ALA A 214 13.32 -5.92 29.42
C ALA A 214 13.26 -4.91 30.58
N GLY A 215 14.42 -4.36 30.96
CA GLY A 215 14.59 -3.44 32.09
C GLY A 215 14.95 -2.03 31.68
N GLU A 216 15.01 -1.14 32.69
CA GLU A 216 15.36 0.27 32.50
C GLU A 216 16.65 0.48 31.70
N GLY A 217 16.59 1.35 30.69
CA GLY A 217 17.67 1.69 29.76
C GLY A 217 17.81 0.75 28.57
N ASP A 218 17.01 -0.32 28.47
CA ASP A 218 17.06 -1.22 27.34
C ASP A 218 16.40 -0.60 26.10
N GLU A 219 17.11 -0.67 24.97
CA GLU A 219 16.56 -0.42 23.63
C GLU A 219 15.99 -1.73 23.08
N ILE A 220 14.72 -1.72 22.71
CA ILE A 220 13.96 -2.93 22.36
C ILE A 220 12.96 -2.67 21.25
N GLU A 221 12.41 -3.74 20.69
CA GLU A 221 11.22 -3.71 19.88
C GLU A 221 10.08 -4.41 20.63
N ILE A 222 8.90 -3.79 20.62
CA ILE A 222 7.70 -4.30 21.30
C ILE A 222 6.60 -4.56 20.27
N ILE A 223 5.92 -5.69 20.44
CA ILE A 223 4.70 -6.02 19.70
C ILE A 223 3.54 -6.00 20.68
N LEU A 224 2.48 -5.27 20.33
CA LEU A 224 1.25 -5.13 21.10
C LEU A 224 0.14 -5.99 20.49
N HIS A 225 -0.79 -6.49 21.30
CA HIS A 225 -1.97 -7.22 20.82
C HIS A 225 -2.82 -6.36 19.87
N GLU A 226 -3.01 -5.08 20.18
CA GLU A 226 -3.58 -4.05 19.31
C GLU A 226 -2.89 -2.71 19.58
N THR A 227 -2.85 -1.81 18.62
CA THR A 227 -2.04 -0.59 18.71
C THR A 227 -2.76 0.68 18.23
N PRO A 228 -2.60 1.83 18.94
CA PRO A 228 -3.00 3.13 18.41
C PRO A 228 -1.93 3.79 17.53
N PHE A 229 -0.72 3.21 17.45
CA PHE A 229 0.42 3.78 16.72
C PHE A 229 0.34 3.44 15.24
N TYR A 230 0.39 4.45 14.37
CA TYR A 230 0.49 4.30 12.92
C TYR A 230 1.90 3.85 12.54
N ALA A 231 2.02 2.71 11.85
CA ALA A 231 3.29 2.28 11.31
C ALA A 231 3.66 3.08 10.06
N GLU A 232 4.97 3.32 9.85
CA GLU A 232 5.49 4.02 8.68
C GLU A 232 4.97 3.39 7.39
N ARG A 233 4.27 4.21 6.59
CA ARG A 233 3.69 3.78 5.32
C ARG A 233 3.40 4.96 4.40
N GLY A 234 3.54 4.73 3.06
CA GLY A 234 3.17 5.74 2.06
C GLY A 234 3.95 7.06 2.18
N GLY A 235 5.17 7.02 2.71
CA GLY A 235 6.00 8.19 2.97
C GLY A 235 5.68 8.93 4.27
N GLN A 236 4.62 8.57 5.00
CA GLN A 236 4.38 9.06 6.35
C GLN A 236 5.19 8.25 7.34
N ILE A 237 6.00 8.92 8.17
CA ILE A 237 6.80 8.29 9.22
C ILE A 237 5.90 7.70 10.32
N GLY A 238 6.42 6.68 11.02
CA GLY A 238 5.75 6.01 12.12
C GLY A 238 5.45 6.94 13.30
N ASP A 239 4.47 6.58 14.11
CA ASP A 239 4.16 7.32 15.33
C ASP A 239 5.12 7.02 16.46
N ALA A 240 5.15 7.96 17.39
CA ALA A 240 5.85 7.86 18.67
C ALA A 240 4.89 8.18 19.83
N GLY A 241 5.26 7.79 21.04
CA GLY A 241 4.48 8.02 22.24
C GLY A 241 4.97 7.19 23.42
N ASN A 242 4.07 6.74 24.29
CA ASN A 242 4.45 6.03 25.51
C ASN A 242 3.57 4.82 25.78
N LEU A 243 4.17 3.80 26.43
CA LEU A 243 3.43 2.75 27.13
C LEU A 243 3.57 2.97 28.63
N MET A 244 2.47 2.87 29.36
CA MET A 244 2.41 3.05 30.81
C MET A 244 1.79 1.83 31.48
N ALA A 245 2.42 1.34 32.55
CA ALA A 245 1.84 0.38 33.48
C ALA A 245 2.22 0.78 34.92
N ASP A 246 1.78 0.02 35.93
CA ASP A 246 2.09 0.35 37.32
C ASP A 246 3.61 0.27 37.59
N GLY A 247 4.24 1.42 37.79
CA GLY A 247 5.67 1.54 38.03
C GLY A 247 6.56 1.35 36.79
N VAL A 248 5.99 1.33 35.58
CA VAL A 248 6.70 1.13 34.31
C VAL A 248 6.36 2.22 33.32
N GLU A 249 7.38 2.78 32.69
CA GLU A 249 7.27 3.72 31.58
C GLU A 249 8.20 3.29 30.45
N VAL A 250 7.64 3.23 29.23
CA VAL A 250 8.40 2.90 28.01
C VAL A 250 8.11 3.98 26.96
N GLU A 251 9.17 4.57 26.43
CA GLU A 251 9.10 5.52 25.32
C GLU A 251 9.08 4.77 23.99
N ILE A 252 8.03 4.95 23.19
CA ILE A 252 7.97 4.50 21.80
C ILE A 252 8.56 5.60 20.91
N THR A 253 9.64 5.28 20.21
CA THR A 253 10.40 6.24 19.38
C THR A 253 9.99 6.17 17.91
N ASP A 254 9.53 5.01 17.43
CA ASP A 254 9.08 4.77 16.06
C ASP A 254 8.14 3.55 15.98
N THR A 255 7.38 3.47 14.89
CA THR A 255 6.50 2.33 14.61
C THR A 255 6.65 1.91 13.16
N GLN A 256 6.99 0.65 12.93
CA GLN A 256 7.25 0.06 11.63
C GLN A 256 6.34 -1.16 11.40
N ASN A 257 6.19 -1.56 10.13
CA ASN A 257 5.50 -2.80 9.75
C ASN A 257 6.47 -3.69 8.94
N PRO A 258 7.43 -4.35 9.60
CA PRO A 258 8.46 -5.12 8.90
C PRO A 258 7.98 -6.48 8.39
N TYR A 259 6.83 -6.96 8.89
CA TYR A 259 6.36 -8.31 8.63
C TYR A 259 4.83 -8.40 8.60
N SER A 260 4.26 -8.80 7.45
CA SER A 260 2.81 -9.03 7.29
C SER A 260 1.96 -7.88 7.86
N HIS A 261 0.98 -8.19 8.72
CA HIS A 261 0.14 -7.22 9.41
C HIS A 261 0.63 -6.90 10.84
N VAL A 262 1.88 -7.25 11.17
CA VAL A 262 2.45 -7.05 12.50
C VAL A 262 3.13 -5.69 12.61
N ASN A 263 2.59 -4.83 13.49
CA ASN A 263 3.18 -3.54 13.83
C ASN A 263 4.21 -3.72 14.96
N VAL A 264 5.43 -3.25 14.73
CA VAL A 264 6.56 -3.34 15.65
C VAL A 264 6.93 -1.94 16.11
N HIS A 265 7.07 -1.76 17.41
CA HIS A 265 7.35 -0.48 18.03
C HIS A 265 8.78 -0.46 18.56
N SER A 266 9.64 0.38 17.99
CA SER A 266 10.97 0.68 18.56
C SER A 266 10.79 1.45 19.84
N ALA A 267 11.43 1.02 20.92
CA ALA A 267 11.16 1.52 22.24
C ALA A 267 12.41 1.57 23.14
N VAL A 268 12.36 2.44 24.15
CA VAL A 268 13.32 2.51 25.25
C VAL A 268 12.57 2.38 26.56
N VAL A 269 12.98 1.46 27.44
CA VAL A 269 12.42 1.35 28.78
C VAL A 269 12.93 2.51 29.62
N SER A 270 12.08 3.49 29.91
CA SER A 270 12.42 4.70 30.67
C SER A 270 12.49 4.44 32.17
N SER A 271 11.65 3.52 32.68
CA SER A 271 11.67 3.08 34.07
C SER A 271 10.99 1.73 34.25
N GLY A 272 11.45 0.98 35.27
CA GLY A 272 10.87 -0.32 35.64
C GLY A 272 11.34 -1.49 34.78
N THR A 273 10.59 -2.57 34.81
CA THR A 273 10.79 -3.79 34.01
C THR A 273 9.47 -4.21 33.40
N ILE A 274 9.49 -4.53 32.11
CA ILE A 274 8.33 -5.03 31.38
C ILE A 274 8.49 -6.51 31.03
N HIS A 275 7.37 -7.21 30.93
CA HIS A 275 7.33 -8.61 30.57
C HIS A 275 6.33 -8.85 29.43
N VAL A 276 6.58 -9.91 28.66
CA VAL A 276 5.56 -10.43 27.74
C VAL A 276 4.35 -10.87 28.56
N GLY A 277 3.17 -10.39 28.17
CA GLY A 277 1.91 -10.62 28.89
C GLY A 277 1.47 -9.44 29.77
N ASP A 278 2.32 -8.44 30.00
CA ASP A 278 1.92 -7.27 30.81
C ASP A 278 0.83 -6.46 30.10
N ALA A 279 -0.16 -6.03 30.89
CA ALA A 279 -1.17 -5.08 30.44
C ALA A 279 -0.60 -3.66 30.54
N VAL A 280 -0.73 -2.90 29.44
CA VAL A 280 -0.21 -1.53 29.32
C VAL A 280 -1.23 -0.61 28.68
N THR A 281 -1.18 0.67 29.01
CA THR A 281 -1.89 1.73 28.31
C THR A 281 -0.95 2.36 27.28
N ALA A 282 -1.26 2.17 26.00
CA ALA A 282 -0.52 2.70 24.86
C ALA A 282 -1.10 4.07 24.46
N THR A 283 -0.29 5.12 24.46
CA THR A 283 -0.71 6.49 24.15
C THR A 283 0.21 7.14 23.12
N VAL A 284 -0.39 7.56 22.01
CA VAL A 284 0.30 8.27 20.92
C VAL A 284 0.63 9.70 21.34
N ASN A 285 1.77 10.22 20.92
CA ASN A 285 2.10 11.63 21.02
C ASN A 285 1.17 12.45 20.11
N GLU A 286 0.11 13.01 20.68
CA GLU A 286 -0.94 13.74 19.98
C GLU A 286 -0.38 14.93 19.20
N GLU A 287 0.50 15.73 19.81
CA GLU A 287 1.06 16.92 19.15
C GLU A 287 1.85 16.53 17.89
N ARG A 288 2.68 15.47 17.99
CA ARG A 288 3.45 14.95 16.87
C ARG A 288 2.53 14.40 15.76
N ARG A 289 1.52 13.62 16.12
CA ARG A 289 0.51 13.05 15.19
C ARG A 289 -0.25 14.16 14.45
N GLU A 290 -0.69 15.20 15.14
CA GLU A 290 -1.41 16.33 14.55
C GLU A 290 -0.54 17.15 13.59
N ARG A 291 0.76 17.28 13.86
CA ARG A 291 1.70 17.92 12.92
C ARG A 291 1.88 17.08 11.66
N ILE A 292 2.02 15.76 11.82
CA ILE A 292 2.12 14.82 10.68
C ILE A 292 0.85 14.85 9.84
N ARG A 293 -0.34 14.81 10.45
CA ARG A 293 -1.63 14.89 9.74
C ARG A 293 -1.77 16.16 8.91
N ARG A 294 -1.36 17.31 9.46
CA ARG A 294 -1.35 18.58 8.69
C ARG A 294 -0.42 18.51 7.51
N ASN A 295 0.78 17.99 7.67
CA ASN A 295 1.73 17.84 6.58
C ASN A 295 1.29 16.80 5.55
N HIS A 296 0.60 15.76 5.96
CA HIS A 296 -0.02 14.78 5.05
C HIS A 296 -1.10 15.45 4.19
N THR A 297 -2.02 16.18 4.79
CA THR A 297 -3.02 16.96 4.06
C THR A 297 -2.36 17.97 3.12
N ALA A 298 -1.33 18.70 3.59
CA ALA A 298 -0.59 19.65 2.77
C ALA A 298 0.09 18.99 1.57
N THR A 299 0.56 17.74 1.70
CA THR A 299 1.12 16.97 0.59
C THR A 299 0.09 16.77 -0.54
N HIS A 300 -1.13 16.38 -0.21
CA HIS A 300 -2.21 16.25 -1.20
C HIS A 300 -2.60 17.59 -1.83
N LEU A 301 -2.64 18.67 -1.05
CA LEU A 301 -2.90 20.00 -1.58
C LEU A 301 -1.80 20.45 -2.55
N VAL A 302 -0.53 20.20 -2.21
CA VAL A 302 0.63 20.50 -3.09
C VAL A 302 0.53 19.68 -4.38
N HIS A 303 0.24 18.38 -4.30
CA HIS A 303 0.08 17.53 -5.48
C HIS A 303 -1.02 18.05 -6.40
N SER A 304 -2.20 18.34 -5.85
CA SER A 304 -3.31 18.91 -6.62
C SER A 304 -2.95 20.25 -7.28
N ALA A 305 -2.30 21.15 -6.53
CA ALA A 305 -1.88 22.46 -7.04
C ALA A 305 -0.83 22.33 -8.16
N LEU A 306 0.14 21.43 -8.00
CA LEU A 306 1.14 21.14 -9.04
C LEU A 306 0.49 20.64 -10.33
N ARG A 307 -0.49 19.74 -10.24
CA ARG A 307 -1.24 19.28 -11.42
C ARG A 307 -2.05 20.37 -12.07
N GLN A 308 -2.64 21.30 -11.31
CA GLN A 308 -3.38 22.44 -11.85
C GLN A 308 -2.46 23.42 -12.60
N VAL A 309 -1.26 23.67 -12.09
CA VAL A 309 -0.31 24.67 -12.65
C VAL A 309 0.53 24.09 -13.77
N LEU A 310 1.05 22.87 -13.60
CA LEU A 310 2.01 22.25 -14.51
C LEU A 310 1.35 21.27 -15.50
N GLY A 311 0.18 20.74 -15.17
CA GLY A 311 -0.56 19.79 -16.00
C GLY A 311 -0.65 18.38 -15.42
N SER A 312 -1.53 17.57 -16.02
CA SER A 312 -1.87 16.21 -15.55
C SER A 312 -0.73 15.19 -15.64
N HIS A 313 0.38 15.52 -16.32
CA HIS A 313 1.58 14.68 -16.37
C HIS A 313 2.38 14.68 -15.06
N VAL A 314 2.05 15.52 -14.09
CA VAL A 314 2.67 15.53 -12.77
C VAL A 314 2.23 14.28 -12.01
N ARG A 315 3.19 13.40 -11.69
CA ARG A 315 3.01 12.19 -10.90
C ARG A 315 3.95 12.22 -9.71
N GLN A 316 3.49 11.73 -8.58
CA GLN A 316 4.34 11.54 -7.41
C GLN A 316 5.37 10.46 -7.69
N THR A 317 6.63 10.70 -7.32
CA THR A 317 7.74 9.74 -7.42
C THR A 317 8.36 9.42 -6.06
N GLY A 318 7.98 10.16 -5.03
CA GLY A 318 8.40 9.96 -3.66
C GLY A 318 7.72 10.95 -2.74
N SER A 319 7.61 10.58 -1.48
CA SER A 319 7.05 11.43 -0.43
C SER A 319 7.77 11.19 0.90
N LEU A 320 7.85 12.24 1.70
CA LEU A 320 8.18 12.16 3.12
C LEU A 320 7.23 13.09 3.88
N VAL A 321 6.51 12.55 4.84
CA VAL A 321 5.61 13.30 5.70
C VAL A 321 6.08 13.14 7.14
N ALA A 322 6.67 14.21 7.70
CA ALA A 322 7.22 14.28 9.03
C ALA A 322 6.56 15.44 9.81
N PRO A 323 6.72 15.53 11.15
CA PRO A 323 6.08 16.58 11.95
C PRO A 323 6.60 17.98 11.66
N ASP A 324 7.83 18.11 11.17
CA ASP A 324 8.51 19.39 10.91
C ASP A 324 8.53 19.79 9.43
N ARG A 325 8.29 18.84 8.52
CA ARG A 325 8.37 19.07 7.08
C ARG A 325 7.63 18.00 6.27
N LEU A 326 7.35 18.34 5.03
CA LEU A 326 7.03 17.39 3.97
C LEU A 326 8.08 17.49 2.85
N ARG A 327 8.29 16.39 2.11
CA ARG A 327 8.97 16.35 0.82
C ARG A 327 8.05 15.68 -0.17
N PHE A 328 7.91 16.29 -1.34
CA PHE A 328 7.11 15.74 -2.41
C PHE A 328 7.95 15.72 -3.68
N ASP A 329 8.36 14.55 -4.11
CA ASP A 329 9.13 14.32 -5.32
C ASP A 329 8.14 14.01 -6.46
N PHE A 330 8.28 14.66 -7.61
CA PHE A 330 7.33 14.50 -8.70
C PHE A 330 7.98 14.55 -10.08
N THR A 331 7.30 14.00 -11.09
CA THR A 331 7.75 14.05 -12.48
C THR A 331 7.45 15.41 -13.10
N HIS A 332 8.46 16.05 -13.68
CA HIS A 332 8.31 17.22 -14.53
C HIS A 332 9.47 17.34 -15.51
N VAL A 333 9.21 17.85 -16.71
CA VAL A 333 10.19 17.86 -17.81
C VAL A 333 11.21 18.98 -17.72
N ALA A 334 10.95 20.01 -16.91
CA ALA A 334 11.79 21.18 -16.74
C ALA A 334 11.80 21.66 -15.29
N GLN A 335 12.71 22.55 -14.95
CA GLN A 335 12.69 23.23 -13.66
C GLN A 335 11.49 24.19 -13.61
N MET A 336 10.74 24.19 -12.49
CA MET A 336 9.65 25.14 -12.28
C MET A 336 10.15 26.59 -12.30
N THR A 337 9.39 27.42 -12.97
CA THR A 337 9.63 28.87 -12.97
C THR A 337 9.21 29.50 -11.63
N PRO A 338 9.78 30.68 -11.27
CA PRO A 338 9.33 31.39 -10.05
C PRO A 338 7.84 31.74 -10.05
N ASP A 339 7.22 31.92 -11.23
CA ASP A 339 5.79 32.23 -11.36
C ASP A 339 4.93 31.00 -11.08
N GLU A 340 5.31 29.82 -11.59
CA GLU A 340 4.63 28.55 -11.30
C GLU A 340 4.72 28.21 -9.82
N ILE A 341 5.88 28.39 -9.19
CA ILE A 341 6.05 28.17 -7.75
C ILE A 341 5.10 29.08 -6.96
N ARG A 342 4.99 30.38 -7.34
CA ARG A 342 4.04 31.29 -6.68
C ARG A 342 2.59 30.85 -6.86
N GLN A 343 2.20 30.45 -8.05
CA GLN A 343 0.84 29.97 -8.32
C GLN A 343 0.50 28.75 -7.47
N VAL A 344 1.39 27.75 -7.40
CA VAL A 344 1.22 26.58 -6.53
C VAL A 344 1.08 27.01 -5.06
N GLN A 345 1.94 27.91 -4.60
CA GLN A 345 1.91 28.42 -3.22
C GLN A 345 0.60 29.13 -2.90
N ASP A 346 0.10 29.97 -3.82
CA ASP A 346 -1.16 30.72 -3.65
C ASP A 346 -2.34 29.76 -3.58
N ILE A 347 -2.45 28.78 -4.50
CA ILE A 347 -3.50 27.77 -4.50
C ILE A 347 -3.51 26.98 -3.17
N VAL A 348 -2.35 26.49 -2.72
CA VAL A 348 -2.25 25.73 -1.48
C VAL A 348 -2.66 26.58 -0.27
N ASN A 349 -2.16 27.82 -0.19
CA ASN A 349 -2.49 28.71 0.93
C ASN A 349 -3.97 29.12 0.95
N ASP A 350 -4.60 29.27 -0.20
CA ASP A 350 -6.03 29.57 -0.28
C ASP A 350 -6.86 28.38 0.22
N LYS A 351 -6.49 27.16 -0.20
CA LYS A 351 -7.17 25.93 0.29
C LYS A 351 -6.97 25.66 1.79
N ILE A 352 -5.86 26.07 2.37
CA ILE A 352 -5.64 25.96 3.83
C ILE A 352 -6.54 26.96 4.60
N ARG A 353 -6.93 28.08 3.99
CA ARG A 353 -7.77 29.12 4.63
C ARG A 353 -9.26 28.85 4.52
N GLU A 354 -9.71 28.03 3.56
CA GLU A 354 -11.10 27.58 3.41
C GLU A 354 -11.49 26.57 4.53
#